data_f7e2d313d57f961fddf3ef162c0ab746
#
_entry.id   f7e2d313d57f961fddf3ef162c0ab746
#
_cell.length_a   1.000
_cell.length_b   1.000
_cell.length_c   1.000
_cell.angle_alpha   90.00
_cell.angle_beta   90.00
_cell.angle_gamma   90.00
#
_symmetry.space_group_name_H-M   'P 1'
#
loop_
_entity.id
_entity.type
_entity.pdbx_description
1 polymer ?
#
loop_
_entity_poly.entity_id
_entity_poly.type
_entity_poly.pdbx_seq_one_letter_code
_entity_poly.pdbx_strand_id
1 'polypeptide(L)'
;DPFKNVIGDMTIDALWDLAKENLKKCKYNFLSMLSVPGLAELFQDKGLDPEDLREPTITFTTNDLQKEETIREMQDLVTNCKLVQPMFIIKNKDLSYSTSLLCNEELLSGLAQVFNESYYILPSSTLELLLFPESSANPLDSENEVRTHLKGMVHSVNQTLQSNELFTDEVFKYNKSVEKLEFIGRYESITTMY
;
A
#
# COMPACT_ATOMS: atom_id res chain seq x y z
N ASP A 1 -29.49 20.95 -1.96
CA ASP A 1 -28.27 20.11 -1.79
C ASP A 1 -28.66 18.63 -1.97
N PRO A 2 -28.21 17.97 -3.06
CA PRO A 2 -28.60 16.58 -3.35
C PRO A 2 -28.18 15.59 -2.25
N PHE A 3 -27.18 15.91 -1.45
CA PHE A 3 -26.71 15.07 -0.37
C PHE A 3 -27.61 15.14 0.87
N LYS A 4 -28.26 16.28 1.12
CA LYS A 4 -29.15 16.46 2.28
C LYS A 4 -30.33 15.49 2.31
N ASN A 5 -30.80 15.08 1.13
CA ASN A 5 -31.90 14.11 0.99
C ASN A 5 -31.42 12.66 1.19
N VAL A 6 -30.13 12.39 1.08
CA VAL A 6 -29.55 11.03 1.23
C VAL A 6 -29.03 10.80 2.64
N ILE A 7 -28.44 11.84 3.26
CA ILE A 7 -27.74 11.73 4.55
C ILE A 7 -28.65 12.16 5.72
N GLY A 8 -29.74 12.88 5.44
CA GLY A 8 -30.64 13.38 6.49
C GLY A 8 -29.92 14.32 7.48
N ASP A 9 -30.20 14.14 8.76
CA ASP A 9 -29.60 14.92 9.84
C ASP A 9 -28.38 14.23 10.49
N MET A 10 -27.66 13.37 9.74
CA MET A 10 -26.47 12.71 10.26
C MET A 10 -25.37 13.75 10.53
N THR A 11 -24.71 13.59 11.67
CA THR A 11 -23.51 14.36 12.01
C THR A 11 -22.31 13.90 11.18
N ILE A 12 -21.28 14.75 11.07
CA ILE A 12 -20.01 14.37 10.40
C ILE A 12 -19.40 13.13 11.05
N ASP A 13 -19.42 13.04 12.38
CA ASP A 13 -18.88 11.90 13.12
C ASP A 13 -19.65 10.61 12.79
N ALA A 14 -20.96 10.66 12.73
CA ALA A 14 -21.78 9.50 12.35
C ALA A 14 -21.52 9.05 10.90
N LEU A 15 -21.32 10.00 9.99
CA LEU A 15 -20.93 9.69 8.60
C LEU A 15 -19.54 9.06 8.53
N TRP A 16 -18.61 9.56 9.33
CA TRP A 16 -17.25 9.04 9.41
C TRP A 16 -17.22 7.61 9.96
N ASP A 17 -17.99 7.34 11.02
CA ASP A 17 -18.10 5.99 11.57
C ASP A 17 -18.75 5.02 10.60
N LEU A 18 -19.78 5.44 9.87
CA LEU A 18 -20.39 4.65 8.81
C LEU A 18 -19.42 4.36 7.67
N ALA A 19 -18.59 5.34 7.28
CA ALA A 19 -17.57 5.15 6.26
C ALA A 19 -16.52 4.12 6.70
N LYS A 20 -16.03 4.20 7.96
CA LYS A 20 -15.10 3.22 8.52
C LYS A 20 -15.68 1.80 8.55
N GLU A 21 -16.94 1.65 8.98
CA GLU A 21 -17.63 0.35 8.98
C GLU A 21 -17.81 -0.21 7.55
N ASN A 22 -18.04 0.63 6.57
CA ASN A 22 -18.11 0.20 5.17
C ASN A 22 -16.74 -0.24 4.64
N LEU A 23 -15.66 0.44 5.01
CA LEU A 23 -14.30 0.04 4.63
C LEU A 23 -13.94 -1.36 5.14
N LYS A 24 -14.40 -1.77 6.33
CA LYS A 24 -14.16 -3.12 6.86
C LYS A 24 -14.80 -4.22 6.02
N LYS A 25 -15.88 -3.92 5.32
CA LYS A 25 -16.63 -4.87 4.46
C LYS A 25 -16.08 -4.94 3.04
N CYS A 26 -15.23 -3.99 2.66
CA CYS A 26 -14.63 -3.97 1.33
C CYS A 26 -13.73 -5.19 1.12
N LYS A 27 -13.67 -5.63 -0.13
CA LYS A 27 -12.72 -6.66 -0.57
C LYS A 27 -11.47 -6.01 -1.09
N TYR A 28 -10.34 -6.52 -0.67
CA TYR A 28 -9.02 -6.05 -1.06
C TYR A 28 -8.30 -7.13 -1.84
N ASN A 29 -7.53 -6.70 -2.82
CA ASN A 29 -6.58 -7.55 -3.52
C ASN A 29 -5.18 -7.23 -3.01
N PHE A 30 -4.45 -8.24 -2.58
CA PHE A 30 -3.05 -8.18 -2.20
C PHE A 30 -2.24 -9.05 -3.16
N LEU A 31 -1.21 -8.49 -3.77
CA LEU A 31 -0.39 -9.17 -4.76
C LEU A 31 1.05 -8.64 -4.73
N SER A 32 1.99 -9.48 -5.19
CA SER A 32 3.35 -9.02 -5.47
C SER A 32 3.37 -8.09 -6.67
N MET A 33 4.26 -7.11 -6.65
CA MET A 33 4.50 -6.25 -7.82
C MET A 33 4.96 -7.04 -9.05
N LEU A 34 5.59 -8.21 -8.85
CA LEU A 34 5.97 -9.13 -9.94
C LEU A 34 4.77 -9.70 -10.70
N SER A 35 3.58 -9.73 -10.08
CA SER A 35 2.35 -10.19 -10.73
C SER A 35 1.76 -9.17 -11.70
N VAL A 36 2.31 -7.96 -11.78
CA VAL A 36 1.88 -6.93 -12.74
C VAL A 36 2.43 -7.27 -14.12
N PRO A 37 1.57 -7.39 -15.16
CA PRO A 37 2.01 -7.67 -16.52
C PRO A 37 3.08 -6.65 -16.98
N GLY A 38 4.15 -7.13 -17.60
CA GLY A 38 5.26 -6.34 -18.10
C GLY A 38 6.37 -6.09 -17.07
N LEU A 39 6.11 -6.19 -15.77
CA LEU A 39 7.17 -6.04 -14.76
C LEU A 39 8.01 -7.31 -14.60
N ALA A 40 7.41 -8.49 -14.72
CA ALA A 40 8.13 -9.74 -14.64
C ALA A 40 9.18 -9.88 -15.78
N GLU A 41 8.85 -9.34 -16.96
CA GLU A 41 9.78 -9.36 -18.11
C GLU A 41 11.06 -8.56 -17.85
N LEU A 42 11.04 -7.53 -16.99
CA LEU A 42 12.24 -6.78 -16.61
C LEU A 42 13.26 -7.62 -15.82
N PHE A 43 12.85 -8.78 -15.30
CA PHE A 43 13.71 -9.68 -14.54
C PHE A 43 14.21 -10.90 -15.34
N GLN A 44 13.83 -11.02 -16.62
CA GLN A 44 14.31 -12.10 -17.50
C GLN A 44 15.83 -12.14 -17.61
N ASP A 45 16.48 -10.98 -17.63
CA ASP A 45 17.95 -10.89 -17.68
C ASP A 45 18.65 -11.49 -16.45
N LYS A 46 17.88 -11.74 -15.36
CA LYS A 46 18.36 -12.41 -14.15
C LYS A 46 18.18 -13.93 -14.21
N GLY A 47 17.72 -14.47 -15.32
CA GLY A 47 17.46 -15.91 -15.52
C GLY A 47 16.21 -16.42 -14.81
N LEU A 48 15.29 -15.51 -14.47
CA LEU A 48 14.00 -15.85 -13.86
C LEU A 48 12.94 -15.98 -14.97
N ASP A 49 12.14 -17.06 -14.92
CA ASP A 49 11.01 -17.21 -15.81
C ASP A 49 9.85 -16.31 -15.33
N PRO A 50 9.31 -15.43 -16.18
CA PRO A 50 8.17 -14.59 -15.81
C PRO A 50 6.93 -15.35 -15.36
N GLU A 51 6.74 -16.59 -15.87
CA GLU A 51 5.62 -17.43 -15.43
C GLU A 51 5.80 -17.95 -14.00
N ASP A 52 7.03 -18.25 -13.60
CA ASP A 52 7.37 -18.66 -12.24
C ASP A 52 7.25 -17.49 -11.23
N LEU A 53 7.27 -16.26 -11.73
CA LEU A 53 7.14 -15.05 -10.89
C LEU A 53 5.68 -14.59 -10.72
N ARG A 54 4.73 -15.20 -11.43
CA ARG A 54 3.30 -14.86 -11.32
C ARG A 54 2.68 -15.51 -10.10
N GLU A 55 2.79 -14.82 -8.99
CA GLU A 55 2.13 -15.23 -7.76
C GLU A 55 0.63 -14.91 -7.77
N PRO A 56 -0.18 -15.69 -7.05
CA PRO A 56 -1.62 -15.47 -7.01
C PRO A 56 -1.98 -14.14 -6.35
N THR A 57 -3.08 -13.55 -6.84
CA THR A 57 -3.72 -12.42 -6.16
C THR A 57 -4.57 -12.96 -5.01
N ILE A 58 -4.26 -12.56 -3.78
CA ILE A 58 -5.05 -12.92 -2.61
C ILE A 58 -6.16 -11.87 -2.43
N THR A 59 -7.41 -12.34 -2.45
CA THR A 59 -8.58 -11.47 -2.20
C THR A 59 -9.09 -11.72 -0.79
N PHE A 60 -9.22 -10.66 0.02
CA PHE A 60 -9.61 -10.76 1.42
C PHE A 60 -10.41 -9.53 1.87
N THR A 61 -11.01 -9.60 3.05
CA THR A 61 -11.63 -8.48 3.77
C THR A 61 -10.82 -8.19 5.04
N THR A 62 -11.08 -7.06 5.70
CA THR A 62 -10.45 -6.77 7.01
C THR A 62 -10.69 -7.89 8.03
N ASN A 63 -11.90 -8.49 8.04
CA ASN A 63 -12.21 -9.59 8.95
C ASN A 63 -11.43 -10.88 8.65
N ASP A 64 -11.01 -11.10 7.41
CA ASP A 64 -10.20 -12.26 7.05
C ASP A 64 -8.78 -12.19 7.64
N LEU A 65 -8.28 -11.00 7.94
CA LEU A 65 -7.01 -10.80 8.66
C LEU A 65 -7.06 -11.22 10.13
N GLN A 66 -8.21 -11.63 10.64
CA GLN A 66 -8.33 -12.30 11.95
C GLN A 66 -8.17 -13.83 11.83
N LYS A 67 -8.12 -14.39 10.62
CA LYS A 67 -8.00 -15.82 10.36
C LYS A 67 -6.53 -16.18 10.14
N GLU A 68 -6.05 -17.17 10.91
CA GLU A 68 -4.66 -17.63 10.81
C GLU A 68 -4.33 -18.15 9.39
N GLU A 69 -5.29 -18.77 8.72
CA GLU A 69 -5.11 -19.29 7.36
C GLU A 69 -4.82 -18.16 6.36
N THR A 70 -5.60 -17.07 6.38
CA THR A 70 -5.40 -15.91 5.49
C THR A 70 -4.05 -15.24 5.75
N ILE A 71 -3.71 -15.05 7.04
CA ILE A 71 -2.41 -14.47 7.43
C ILE A 71 -1.27 -15.33 6.89
N ARG A 72 -1.36 -16.67 7.03
CA ARG A 72 -0.34 -17.60 6.56
C ARG A 72 -0.18 -17.56 5.05
N GLU A 73 -1.28 -17.60 4.30
CA GLU A 73 -1.26 -17.50 2.84
C GLU A 73 -0.57 -16.21 2.36
N MET A 74 -0.89 -15.07 2.99
CA MET A 74 -0.24 -13.80 2.66
C MET A 74 1.24 -13.78 3.08
N GLN A 75 1.62 -14.40 4.19
CA GLN A 75 3.01 -14.52 4.64
C GLN A 75 3.83 -15.40 3.69
N ASP A 76 3.25 -16.47 3.18
CA ASP A 76 3.88 -17.33 2.17
C ASP A 76 4.16 -16.53 0.89
N LEU A 77 3.19 -15.76 0.40
CA LEU A 77 3.38 -14.85 -0.73
C LEU A 77 4.52 -13.85 -0.47
N VAL A 78 4.52 -13.20 0.69
CA VAL A 78 5.56 -12.24 1.09
C VAL A 78 6.93 -12.90 1.11
N THR A 79 7.04 -14.09 1.68
CA THR A 79 8.30 -14.83 1.81
C THR A 79 8.86 -15.22 0.44
N ASN A 80 8.01 -15.71 -0.46
CA ASN A 80 8.40 -16.13 -1.80
C ASN A 80 8.88 -14.95 -2.66
N CYS A 81 8.22 -13.80 -2.57
CA CYS A 81 8.50 -12.64 -3.42
C CYS A 81 9.62 -11.74 -2.89
N LYS A 82 9.85 -11.70 -1.59
CA LYS A 82 10.72 -10.73 -0.92
C LYS A 82 12.18 -10.72 -1.41
N LEU A 83 12.68 -11.86 -1.84
CA LEU A 83 14.06 -11.98 -2.34
C LEU A 83 14.26 -11.42 -3.75
N VAL A 84 13.19 -11.34 -4.54
CA VAL A 84 13.25 -10.90 -5.95
C VAL A 84 12.79 -9.45 -6.07
N GLN A 85 11.62 -9.16 -5.54
CA GLN A 85 11.02 -7.83 -5.55
C GLN A 85 10.22 -7.61 -4.26
N PRO A 86 10.76 -6.85 -3.31
CA PRO A 86 10.18 -6.70 -1.98
C PRO A 86 9.02 -5.68 -1.92
N MET A 87 8.27 -5.52 -2.99
CA MET A 87 7.18 -4.55 -3.08
C MET A 87 5.87 -5.25 -3.40
N PHE A 88 4.83 -4.87 -2.69
CA PHE A 88 3.50 -5.45 -2.79
C PHE A 88 2.48 -4.37 -3.13
N ILE A 89 1.41 -4.76 -3.79
CA ILE A 89 0.30 -3.89 -4.15
C ILE A 89 -0.90 -4.28 -3.31
N ILE A 90 -1.57 -3.26 -2.73
CA ILE A 90 -2.90 -3.43 -2.20
C ILE A 90 -3.86 -2.48 -2.91
N LYS A 91 -5.01 -3.01 -3.31
CA LYS A 91 -6.07 -2.23 -3.92
C LYS A 91 -7.45 -2.74 -3.51
N ASN A 92 -8.40 -1.83 -3.46
CA ASN A 92 -9.79 -2.18 -3.25
C ASN A 92 -10.32 -2.86 -4.52
N LYS A 93 -10.94 -4.04 -4.37
CA LYS A 93 -11.49 -4.79 -5.49
C LYS A 93 -12.75 -4.15 -6.07
N ASP A 94 -13.58 -3.58 -5.20
CA ASP A 94 -14.93 -3.17 -5.53
C ASP A 94 -15.07 -1.64 -5.73
N LEU A 95 -14.09 -0.86 -5.27
CA LEU A 95 -14.09 0.60 -5.33
C LEU A 95 -12.92 1.13 -6.17
N SER A 96 -13.14 2.23 -6.89
CA SER A 96 -12.12 2.86 -7.71
C SER A 96 -11.02 3.59 -6.91
N TYR A 97 -11.27 3.87 -5.62
CA TYR A 97 -10.36 4.66 -4.79
C TYR A 97 -9.78 3.82 -3.66
N SER A 98 -8.57 3.31 -3.85
CA SER A 98 -7.88 2.50 -2.85
C SER A 98 -7.21 3.31 -1.74
N THR A 99 -7.03 4.60 -1.93
CA THR A 99 -6.41 5.50 -0.93
C THR A 99 -7.22 5.61 0.37
N SER A 100 -8.53 5.32 0.33
CA SER A 100 -9.37 5.21 1.52
C SER A 100 -8.90 4.12 2.50
N LEU A 101 -8.07 3.17 2.06
CA LEU A 101 -7.45 2.14 2.89
C LEU A 101 -6.61 2.71 4.03
N LEU A 102 -6.04 3.91 3.85
CA LEU A 102 -5.28 4.61 4.89
C LEU A 102 -6.11 4.96 6.12
N CYS A 103 -7.44 4.98 5.99
CA CYS A 103 -8.39 5.23 7.08
C CYS A 103 -8.85 3.94 7.79
N ASN A 104 -8.38 2.76 7.36
CA ASN A 104 -8.76 1.48 7.94
C ASN A 104 -7.65 0.96 8.87
N GLU A 105 -7.68 1.36 10.13
CA GLU A 105 -6.67 1.01 11.13
C GLU A 105 -6.53 -0.50 11.33
N GLU A 106 -7.64 -1.24 11.32
CA GLU A 106 -7.64 -2.69 11.48
C GLU A 106 -6.94 -3.39 10.29
N LEU A 107 -7.16 -2.88 9.07
CA LEU A 107 -6.46 -3.36 7.88
C LEU A 107 -4.96 -3.11 7.99
N LEU A 108 -4.58 -1.88 8.35
CA LEU A 108 -3.15 -1.51 8.47
C LEU A 108 -2.45 -2.36 9.54
N SER A 109 -3.10 -2.59 10.68
CA SER A 109 -2.59 -3.46 11.75
C SER A 109 -2.47 -4.92 11.27
N GLY A 110 -3.48 -5.43 10.58
CA GLY A 110 -3.46 -6.79 10.02
C GLY A 110 -2.33 -7.00 9.00
N LEU A 111 -2.08 -6.02 8.14
CA LEU A 111 -0.95 -6.05 7.21
C LEU A 111 0.41 -6.04 7.93
N ALA A 112 0.54 -5.33 9.05
CA ALA A 112 1.73 -5.38 9.88
C ALA A 112 1.95 -6.76 10.54
N GLN A 113 0.89 -7.53 10.77
CA GLN A 113 0.99 -8.93 11.18
C GLN A 113 1.45 -9.82 10.03
N VAL A 114 0.93 -9.59 8.80
CA VAL A 114 1.36 -10.30 7.59
C VAL A 114 2.86 -10.12 7.36
N PHE A 115 3.34 -8.87 7.35
CA PHE A 115 4.78 -8.60 7.19
C PHE A 115 5.62 -8.98 8.40
N ASN A 116 4.99 -9.12 9.57
CA ASN A 116 5.61 -9.28 10.87
C ASN A 116 6.57 -8.12 11.27
N GLU A 117 6.45 -6.97 10.65
CA GLU A 117 7.29 -5.78 10.83
C GLU A 117 6.52 -4.50 10.48
N SER A 118 7.15 -3.34 10.71
CA SER A 118 6.71 -2.06 10.16
C SER A 118 6.88 -2.04 8.63
N TYR A 119 6.10 -1.20 7.94
CA TYR A 119 6.18 -1.09 6.49
C TYR A 119 5.85 0.31 6.02
N TYR A 120 6.42 0.70 4.89
CA TYR A 120 6.11 1.95 4.23
C TYR A 120 4.93 1.77 3.28
N ILE A 121 4.15 2.84 3.11
CA ILE A 121 3.01 2.90 2.22
C ILE A 121 3.26 4.02 1.22
N LEU A 122 3.30 3.67 -0.05
CA LEU A 122 3.62 4.55 -1.16
C LEU A 122 2.35 4.66 -2.03
N PRO A 123 1.64 5.78 -2.00
CA PRO A 123 0.52 6.00 -2.91
C PRO A 123 1.04 6.12 -4.35
N SER A 124 0.81 5.09 -5.17
CA SER A 124 1.20 5.13 -6.58
C SER A 124 0.12 5.78 -7.45
N SER A 125 -1.13 5.75 -6.99
CA SER A 125 -2.27 6.44 -7.62
C SER A 125 -3.46 6.48 -6.67
N THR A 126 -4.59 7.04 -7.10
CA THR A 126 -5.87 6.90 -6.38
C THR A 126 -6.38 5.45 -6.35
N LEU A 127 -5.87 4.58 -7.22
CA LEU A 127 -6.39 3.23 -7.45
C LEU A 127 -5.65 2.15 -6.67
N GLU A 128 -4.41 2.41 -6.22
CA GLU A 128 -3.58 1.43 -5.53
C GLU A 128 -2.56 2.07 -4.60
N LEU A 129 -2.16 1.30 -3.59
CA LEU A 129 -1.07 1.62 -2.69
C LEU A 129 0.02 0.56 -2.82
N LEU A 130 1.26 0.99 -2.88
CA LEU A 130 2.41 0.09 -2.79
C LEU A 130 2.82 -0.04 -1.33
N LEU A 131 3.15 -1.26 -0.93
CA LEU A 131 3.60 -1.60 0.42
C LEU A 131 5.04 -2.09 0.34
N PHE A 132 5.91 -1.49 1.14
CA PHE A 132 7.32 -1.80 1.19
C PHE A 132 7.73 -2.18 2.62
N PRO A 133 7.94 -3.49 2.94
CA PRO A 133 8.38 -3.92 4.25
C PRO A 133 9.70 -3.28 4.66
N GLU A 134 9.86 -2.91 5.93
CA GLU A 134 11.04 -2.20 6.42
C GLU A 134 12.34 -3.01 6.21
N SER A 135 12.30 -4.32 6.43
CA SER A 135 13.44 -5.21 6.22
C SER A 135 13.82 -5.42 4.74
N SER A 136 13.02 -4.90 3.81
CA SER A 136 13.30 -4.90 2.38
C SER A 136 14.23 -3.77 1.94
N ALA A 137 14.45 -2.79 2.82
CA ALA A 137 15.44 -1.75 2.61
C ALA A 137 16.87 -2.35 2.62
N ASN A 138 17.78 -1.73 1.88
CA ASN A 138 19.17 -2.13 1.92
C ASN A 138 19.71 -1.94 3.35
N PRO A 139 20.25 -2.98 4.00
CA PRO A 139 20.69 -2.90 5.39
C PRO A 139 21.88 -1.93 5.61
N LEU A 140 22.51 -1.46 4.54
CA LEU A 140 23.57 -0.46 4.60
C LEU A 140 23.04 0.97 4.56
N ASP A 141 21.78 1.16 4.16
CA ASP A 141 21.17 2.48 4.09
C ASP A 141 20.68 2.93 5.47
N SER A 142 20.94 4.17 5.82
CA SER A 142 20.30 4.79 6.98
C SER A 142 18.79 4.96 6.74
N GLU A 143 18.03 5.08 7.81
CA GLU A 143 16.58 5.32 7.71
C GLU A 143 16.25 6.57 6.87
N ASN A 144 17.08 7.62 6.94
CA ASN A 144 16.92 8.84 6.14
C ASN A 144 17.16 8.60 4.64
N GLU A 145 18.13 7.76 4.28
CA GLU A 145 18.39 7.39 2.88
C GLU A 145 17.22 6.59 2.31
N VAL A 146 16.72 5.61 3.06
CA VAL A 146 15.52 4.84 2.69
C VAL A 146 14.33 5.77 2.47
N ARG A 147 14.04 6.65 3.42
CA ARG A 147 12.94 7.64 3.32
C ARG A 147 13.10 8.55 2.10
N THR A 148 14.31 9.03 1.84
CA THR A 148 14.60 9.90 0.68
C THR A 148 14.39 9.14 -0.62
N HIS A 149 14.84 7.89 -0.70
CA HIS A 149 14.65 7.04 -1.87
C HIS A 149 13.16 6.80 -2.16
N LEU A 150 12.39 6.41 -1.14
CA LEU A 150 10.95 6.14 -1.28
C LEU A 150 10.16 7.40 -1.69
N LYS A 151 10.49 8.56 -1.14
CA LYS A 151 9.91 9.84 -1.56
C LYS A 151 10.22 10.16 -3.03
N GLY A 152 11.45 9.90 -3.46
CA GLY A 152 11.87 10.06 -4.87
C GLY A 152 11.08 9.14 -5.80
N MET A 153 10.81 7.90 -5.38
CA MET A 153 10.00 6.95 -6.16
C MET A 153 8.56 7.47 -6.34
N VAL A 154 7.89 7.87 -5.25
CA VAL A 154 6.51 8.42 -5.32
C VAL A 154 6.47 9.64 -6.22
N HIS A 155 7.40 10.58 -6.07
CA HIS A 155 7.48 11.78 -6.88
C HIS A 155 7.64 11.43 -8.38
N SER A 156 8.54 10.51 -8.72
CA SER A 156 8.79 10.10 -10.11
C SER A 156 7.57 9.45 -10.76
N VAL A 157 6.85 8.59 -10.02
CA VAL A 157 5.60 7.97 -10.50
C VAL A 157 4.54 9.05 -10.72
N ASN A 158 4.35 9.94 -9.77
CA ASN A 158 3.34 10.98 -9.81
C ASN A 158 3.52 11.95 -11.00
N GLN A 159 4.75 12.16 -11.46
CA GLN A 159 5.01 12.95 -12.67
C GLN A 159 4.48 12.30 -13.96
N THR A 160 4.21 11.00 -13.95
CA THR A 160 3.68 10.27 -15.10
C THR A 160 2.16 10.12 -15.08
N LEU A 161 1.52 10.39 -13.93
CA LEU A 161 0.08 10.24 -13.74
C LEU A 161 -0.71 11.43 -14.29
N GLN A 162 -1.96 11.16 -14.67
CA GLN A 162 -2.93 12.21 -14.95
C GLN A 162 -3.42 12.85 -13.64
N SER A 163 -3.88 14.10 -13.70
CA SER A 163 -4.28 14.85 -12.51
C SER A 163 -5.42 14.21 -11.69
N ASN A 164 -6.28 13.42 -12.34
CA ASN A 164 -7.36 12.69 -11.68
C ASN A 164 -6.91 11.35 -11.04
N GLU A 165 -5.70 10.89 -11.35
CA GLU A 165 -5.10 9.69 -10.78
C GLU A 165 -4.16 10.02 -9.62
N LEU A 166 -3.70 11.27 -9.56
CA LEU A 166 -2.81 11.74 -8.51
C LEU A 166 -3.57 11.83 -7.19
N PHE A 167 -3.03 11.19 -6.15
CA PHE A 167 -3.54 11.30 -4.79
C PHE A 167 -2.68 12.25 -3.94
N THR A 168 -1.41 11.91 -3.76
CA THR A 168 -0.47 12.71 -2.94
C THR A 168 0.98 12.33 -3.25
N ASP A 169 1.90 13.26 -3.03
CA ASP A 169 3.36 13.02 -3.06
C ASP A 169 3.91 12.52 -1.71
N GLU A 170 3.03 12.25 -0.77
CA GLU A 170 3.42 11.88 0.58
C GLU A 170 3.72 10.39 0.71
N VAL A 171 4.70 10.06 1.53
CA VAL A 171 5.03 8.70 1.96
C VAL A 171 4.56 8.51 3.40
N PHE A 172 3.98 7.36 3.68
CA PHE A 172 3.54 6.98 5.02
C PHE A 172 4.32 5.76 5.51
N LYS A 173 4.32 5.55 6.81
CA LYS A 173 4.84 4.35 7.47
C LYS A 173 3.83 3.86 8.49
N TYR A 174 3.49 2.58 8.45
CA TYR A 174 2.81 1.96 9.57
C TYR A 174 3.86 1.41 10.53
N ASN A 175 3.90 1.98 11.72
CA ASN A 175 4.83 1.58 12.77
C ASN A 175 4.16 0.53 13.65
N LYS A 176 4.63 -0.74 13.51
CA LYS A 176 4.07 -1.89 14.23
C LYS A 176 4.22 -1.79 15.74
N SER A 177 5.31 -1.20 16.24
CA SER A 177 5.59 -1.16 17.68
C SER A 177 4.70 -0.21 18.47
N VAL A 178 4.20 0.85 17.81
CA VAL A 178 3.27 1.83 18.40
C VAL A 178 1.87 1.74 17.78
N GLU A 179 1.67 0.82 16.83
CA GLU A 179 0.40 0.57 16.12
C GLU A 179 -0.21 1.84 15.49
N LYS A 180 0.63 2.65 14.84
CA LYS A 180 0.21 3.93 14.27
C LYS A 180 0.70 4.13 12.85
N LEU A 181 -0.14 4.80 12.07
CA LEU A 181 0.25 5.37 10.79
C LEU A 181 1.02 6.68 11.03
N GLU A 182 2.23 6.74 10.54
CA GLU A 182 3.12 7.88 10.62
C GLU A 182 3.26 8.54 9.26
N PHE A 183 3.36 9.86 9.28
CA PHE A 183 3.59 10.67 8.11
C PHE A 183 5.09 10.90 7.92
N ILE A 184 5.64 10.43 6.81
CA ILE A 184 7.08 10.50 6.52
C ILE A 184 7.43 11.78 5.75
N GLY A 185 6.46 12.33 5.03
CA GLY A 185 6.60 13.54 4.22
C GLY A 185 6.80 13.24 2.73
N ARG A 186 6.98 14.30 1.95
CA ARG A 186 7.12 14.26 0.49
C ARG A 186 8.55 14.55 0.04
N TYR A 187 8.81 14.32 -1.25
CA TYR A 187 10.06 14.71 -1.89
C TYR A 187 10.19 16.25 -1.88
N GLU A 188 11.32 16.72 -1.39
CA GLU A 188 11.70 18.14 -1.48
C GLU A 188 12.85 18.24 -2.50
N SER A 189 12.58 18.91 -3.63
CA SER A 189 13.66 19.26 -4.55
C SER A 189 14.64 20.19 -3.82
N ILE A 190 15.88 19.82 -3.76
CA ILE A 190 16.95 20.72 -3.29
C ILE A 190 17.02 21.86 -4.30
N THR A 191 16.27 22.92 -4.04
CA THR A 191 16.47 24.18 -4.77
C THR A 191 17.80 24.74 -4.28
N THR A 192 18.86 24.43 -5.00
CA THR A 192 20.17 25.07 -4.83
C THR A 192 19.93 26.54 -5.08
N MET A 193 19.84 27.34 -4.02
CA MET A 193 19.95 28.79 -4.13
C MET A 193 21.39 29.07 -4.56
N TYR A 194 21.57 29.42 -5.83
CA TYR A 194 22.76 30.08 -6.33
C TYR A 194 22.61 31.59 -6.22
#